data_f98e4508e145978efb0d97de918ff118
#
_entry.id   f98e4508e145978efb0d97de918ff118
#
_cell.length_a   1.000
_cell.length_b   1.000
_cell.length_c   1.000
_cell.angle_alpha   90.00
_cell.angle_beta   90.00
_cell.angle_gamma   90.00
#
_symmetry.space_group_name_H-M   'P 1'
#
loop_
_entity.id
_entity.type
_entity.pdbx_description
1 polymer ?
#
loop_
_entity_poly.entity_id
_entity_poly.type
_entity_poly.pdbx_seq_one_letter_code
_entity_poly.pdbx_strand_id
1 'polypeptide(L)'
;MDQRQFTKNLRQNMTDAEQLLWKHLRAHRMDGQKFRRQQPLGPYIVDFVHFAQRLIVEADGGQHAGAAHDATRDAWLQSQGFRVLRFWNNDILLRTDAVLEAIWAALHAQSPTSPLTPTQVVTKD
;
A
#
# COMPACT_ATOMS: atom_id res chain seq x y z
N MET A 1 23.39 1.78 -9.03
CA MET A 1 22.85 2.16 -7.76
C MET A 1 22.34 0.93 -7.07
N ASP A 2 22.67 0.70 -5.85
CA ASP A 2 22.19 -0.49 -5.23
C ASP A 2 20.79 -0.25 -4.68
N GLN A 3 20.14 -1.30 -4.23
CA GLN A 3 18.77 -1.20 -3.81
C GLN A 3 18.59 -0.29 -2.61
N ARG A 4 19.56 -0.26 -1.73
CA ARG A 4 19.45 0.56 -0.58
C ARG A 4 19.46 2.04 -0.96
N GLN A 5 20.32 2.42 -1.89
CA GLN A 5 20.39 3.81 -2.35
C GLN A 5 19.13 4.17 -3.13
N PHE A 6 18.64 3.23 -3.93
CA PHE A 6 17.44 3.47 -4.71
C PHE A 6 16.24 3.68 -3.78
N THR A 7 16.13 2.86 -2.75
CA THR A 7 15.01 2.97 -1.81
C THR A 7 15.10 4.30 -1.05
N LYS A 8 16.30 4.72 -0.69
CA LYS A 8 16.46 5.98 -0.02
C LYS A 8 16.00 7.13 -0.90
N ASN A 9 16.32 7.07 -2.19
CA ASN A 9 15.89 8.10 -3.10
C ASN A 9 14.37 8.15 -3.22
N LEU A 10 13.71 7.01 -3.22
CA LEU A 10 12.27 6.98 -3.29
C LEU A 10 11.66 7.63 -2.04
N ARG A 11 12.23 7.39 -0.88
CA ARG A 11 11.70 7.99 0.34
C ARG A 11 11.84 9.51 0.32
N GLN A 12 12.87 10.01 -0.32
CA GLN A 12 13.08 11.44 -0.38
C GLN A 12 12.23 12.10 -1.46
N ASN A 13 11.69 11.31 -2.38
CA ASN A 13 10.91 11.86 -3.46
C ASN A 13 9.46 11.37 -3.47
N MET A 14 8.90 11.17 -2.32
CA MET A 14 7.52 10.74 -2.24
C MET A 14 6.59 11.83 -2.74
N THR A 15 5.52 11.42 -3.39
CA THR A 15 4.53 12.37 -3.87
C THR A 15 3.78 12.96 -2.69
N ASP A 16 2.99 13.99 -2.94
CA ASP A 16 2.20 14.61 -1.89
C ASP A 16 1.23 13.61 -1.26
N ALA A 17 0.61 12.77 -2.08
CA ALA A 17 -0.31 11.78 -1.55
C ALA A 17 0.42 10.77 -0.68
N GLU A 18 1.60 10.33 -1.12
CA GLU A 18 2.38 9.39 -0.33
C GLU A 18 2.83 10.01 0.98
N GLN A 19 3.23 11.28 0.94
CA GLN A 19 3.66 11.96 2.15
C GLN A 19 2.50 12.09 3.14
N LEU A 20 1.32 12.40 2.63
CA LEU A 20 0.17 12.53 3.49
C LEU A 20 -0.20 11.19 4.14
N LEU A 21 -0.18 10.12 3.36
CA LEU A 21 -0.44 8.82 3.93
C LEU A 21 0.60 8.48 4.99
N TRP A 22 1.86 8.72 4.68
CA TRP A 22 2.92 8.37 5.63
C TRP A 22 2.76 9.11 6.94
N LYS A 23 2.31 10.37 6.87
CA LYS A 23 2.10 11.15 8.06
C LYS A 23 1.12 10.44 9.00
N HIS A 24 0.12 9.77 8.44
CA HIS A 24 -0.87 9.10 9.25
C HIS A 24 -0.51 7.64 9.59
N LEU A 25 0.39 7.05 8.86
CA LEU A 25 0.73 5.64 9.09
C LEU A 25 1.98 5.44 9.92
N ARG A 26 2.86 6.42 9.94
CA ARG A 26 4.14 6.22 10.62
C ARG A 26 3.99 6.28 12.12
N ALA A 27 5.00 5.81 12.79
CA ALA A 27 5.07 5.92 14.25
C ALA A 27 3.87 5.31 14.97
N HIS A 28 3.32 4.25 14.40
CA HIS A 28 2.21 3.53 15.01
C HIS A 28 0.97 4.39 15.18
N ARG A 29 0.82 5.44 14.35
CA ARG A 29 -0.33 6.30 14.52
C ARG A 29 -1.65 5.68 14.11
N MET A 30 -1.62 4.65 13.24
CA MET A 30 -2.85 4.02 12.83
C MET A 30 -3.14 2.91 13.84
N ASP A 31 -3.73 3.26 14.96
CA ASP A 31 -4.16 2.30 15.96
C ASP A 31 -3.02 1.39 16.43
N GLY A 32 -1.87 1.97 16.61
CA GLY A 32 -0.73 1.19 17.10
C GLY A 32 -0.08 0.29 16.06
N GLN A 33 -0.52 0.36 14.82
CA GLN A 33 0.00 -0.52 13.80
C GLN A 33 1.28 0.01 13.20
N LYS A 34 2.20 -0.88 12.88
CA LYS A 34 3.49 -0.45 12.37
C LYS A 34 3.58 -0.64 10.88
N PHE A 35 3.63 0.45 10.15
CA PHE A 35 3.81 0.42 8.70
C PHE A 35 5.23 0.82 8.33
N ARG A 36 5.72 0.26 7.24
CA ARG A 36 7.01 0.64 6.69
C ARG A 36 6.77 1.21 5.30
N ARG A 37 7.56 2.18 4.91
CA ARG A 37 7.39 2.82 3.61
C ARG A 37 8.47 2.41 2.64
N GLN A 38 8.15 2.46 1.37
CA GLN A 38 9.08 2.19 0.28
C GLN A 38 9.89 0.94 0.58
N GLN A 39 9.19 -0.16 0.72
CA GLN A 39 9.80 -1.39 1.18
C GLN A 39 10.01 -2.36 0.04
N PRO A 40 11.22 -2.88 -0.11
CA PRO A 40 11.46 -3.91 -1.13
C PRO A 40 10.79 -5.23 -0.75
N LEU A 41 10.11 -5.82 -1.70
CA LEU A 41 9.51 -7.14 -1.52
C LEU A 41 9.79 -7.90 -2.80
N GLY A 42 10.73 -8.84 -2.74
CA GLY A 42 11.15 -9.55 -3.94
C GLY A 42 11.64 -8.59 -4.99
N PRO A 43 11.17 -8.68 -6.19
CA PRO A 43 11.63 -7.80 -7.27
C PRO A 43 10.94 -6.44 -7.28
N TYR A 44 10.06 -6.19 -6.33
CA TYR A 44 9.27 -4.97 -6.34
C TYR A 44 9.52 -4.11 -5.12
N ILE A 45 9.12 -2.85 -5.20
CA ILE A 45 9.15 -1.96 -4.05
C ILE A 45 7.72 -1.48 -3.86
N VAL A 46 7.18 -1.63 -2.67
CA VAL A 46 5.81 -1.22 -2.40
C VAL A 46 5.81 0.06 -1.60
N ASP A 47 4.75 0.84 -1.71
CA ASP A 47 4.69 2.14 -1.05
C ASP A 47 4.66 1.99 0.46
N PHE A 48 3.75 1.21 0.98
CA PHE A 48 3.63 1.00 2.41
C PHE A 48 3.24 -0.45 2.69
N VAL A 49 3.76 -1.03 3.74
CA VAL A 49 3.40 -2.39 4.08
C VAL A 49 3.35 -2.58 5.58
N HIS A 50 2.37 -3.37 6.02
CA HIS A 50 2.24 -3.78 7.39
C HIS A 50 2.49 -5.27 7.36
N PHE A 51 3.65 -5.69 7.84
CA PHE A 51 4.05 -7.09 7.68
C PHE A 51 3.20 -8.05 8.50
N ALA A 52 2.85 -7.68 9.72
CA ALA A 52 2.09 -8.60 10.55
C ALA A 52 0.75 -8.98 9.94
N GLN A 53 0.08 -8.04 9.30
CA GLN A 53 -1.19 -8.33 8.65
C GLN A 53 -1.03 -8.59 7.16
N ARG A 54 0.18 -8.53 6.66
CA ARG A 54 0.47 -8.71 5.25
C ARG A 54 -0.41 -7.82 4.39
N LEU A 55 -0.46 -6.56 4.75
CA LEU A 55 -1.26 -5.59 4.03
C LEU A 55 -0.36 -4.56 3.37
N ILE A 56 -0.56 -4.36 2.08
CA ILE A 56 0.17 -3.37 1.31
C ILE A 56 -0.80 -2.26 0.96
N VAL A 57 -0.37 -1.01 1.10
CA VAL A 57 -1.18 0.15 0.71
C VAL A 57 -0.38 0.93 -0.31
N GLU A 58 -1.01 1.27 -1.41
CA GLU A 58 -0.33 1.98 -2.48
C GLU A 58 -1.12 3.18 -2.95
N ALA A 59 -0.39 4.22 -3.35
CA ALA A 59 -0.96 5.43 -3.90
C ALA A 59 -0.77 5.38 -5.42
N ASP A 60 -1.84 5.60 -6.18
CA ASP A 60 -1.78 5.48 -7.61
C ASP A 60 -2.05 6.83 -8.26
N GLY A 61 -1.10 7.29 -9.03
CA GLY A 61 -1.26 8.58 -9.71
C GLY A 61 -2.17 8.52 -10.90
N GLY A 62 -2.50 7.33 -11.32
CA GLY A 62 -3.42 7.30 -12.43
C GLY A 62 -2.84 7.28 -13.78
N GLN A 63 -1.62 7.53 -13.95
CA GLN A 63 -1.15 7.59 -15.19
C GLN A 63 -0.40 6.48 -15.48
N HIS A 64 -0.44 5.71 -15.84
CA HIS A 64 0.33 4.77 -16.09
C HIS A 64 0.27 3.81 -16.71
N ALA A 65 0.65 3.32 -16.82
CA ALA A 65 1.03 2.59 -17.54
C ALA A 65 0.66 1.32 -17.35
N GLY A 66 0.63 0.59 -17.59
CA GLY A 66 0.53 -0.48 -17.38
C GLY A 66 -0.34 -1.33 -16.65
N ALA A 67 -1.54 -1.51 -16.98
CA ALA A 67 -2.41 -2.35 -16.27
C ALA A 67 -1.89 -3.78 -16.25
N ALA A 68 -1.37 -4.24 -17.33
CA ALA A 68 -0.87 -5.60 -17.39
C ALA A 68 0.30 -5.78 -16.46
N HIS A 69 1.15 -4.78 -16.41
CA HIS A 69 2.32 -4.84 -15.55
C HIS A 69 1.86 -4.85 -14.10
N ASP A 70 0.85 -4.07 -13.78
CA ASP A 70 0.36 -4.03 -12.42
C ASP A 70 -0.30 -5.34 -12.04
N ALA A 71 -0.98 -5.98 -12.97
CA ALA A 71 -1.61 -7.26 -12.68
C ALA A 71 -0.58 -8.33 -12.34
N THR A 72 0.54 -8.35 -13.07
CA THR A 72 1.59 -9.30 -12.80
C THR A 72 2.20 -9.07 -11.43
N ARG A 73 2.43 -7.81 -11.11
CA ARG A 73 3.02 -7.45 -9.84
C ARG A 73 2.07 -7.83 -8.70
N ASP A 74 0.79 -7.50 -8.84
CA ASP A 74 -0.18 -7.80 -7.81
C ASP A 74 -0.34 -9.30 -7.62
N ALA A 75 -0.34 -10.06 -8.70
CA ALA A 75 -0.46 -11.50 -8.60
C ALA A 75 0.72 -12.09 -7.83
N TRP A 76 1.91 -11.57 -8.07
CA TRP A 76 3.07 -12.07 -7.35
C TRP A 76 2.97 -11.73 -5.86
N LEU A 77 2.57 -10.50 -5.55
CA LEU A 77 2.44 -10.11 -4.15
C LEU A 77 1.38 -10.95 -3.44
N GLN A 78 0.28 -11.22 -4.12
CA GLN A 78 -0.76 -12.05 -3.54
C GLN A 78 -0.28 -13.47 -3.34
N SER A 79 0.57 -13.98 -4.25
CA SER A 79 1.11 -15.31 -4.09
C SER A 79 2.01 -15.40 -2.87
N GLN A 80 2.53 -14.27 -2.39
CA GLN A 80 3.35 -14.24 -1.19
C GLN A 80 2.49 -13.95 0.05
N GLY A 81 1.18 -13.96 -0.10
CA GLY A 81 0.30 -13.80 1.03
C GLY A 81 -0.11 -12.38 1.36
N PHE A 82 0.20 -11.43 0.50
CA PHE A 82 -0.12 -10.05 0.79
C PHE A 82 -1.46 -9.65 0.18
N ARG A 83 -2.16 -8.74 0.84
CA ARG A 83 -3.36 -8.12 0.31
C ARG A 83 -2.93 -6.72 -0.13
N VAL A 84 -3.43 -6.24 -1.23
CA VAL A 84 -3.03 -4.95 -1.76
C VAL A 84 -4.23 -4.02 -1.79
N LEU A 85 -4.12 -2.86 -1.14
CA LEU A 85 -5.12 -1.83 -1.20
C LEU A 85 -4.51 -0.69 -2.00
N ARG A 86 -5.20 -0.23 -3.01
CA ARG A 86 -4.66 0.82 -3.85
C ARG A 86 -5.67 1.94 -3.92
N PHE A 87 -5.21 3.15 -3.70
CA PHE A 87 -6.07 4.32 -3.74
C PHE A 87 -5.53 5.34 -4.73
N TRP A 88 -6.43 6.05 -5.38
CA TRP A 88 -6.00 7.12 -6.26
C TRP A 88 -5.41 8.23 -5.43
N ASN A 89 -4.38 8.89 -5.96
CA ASN A 89 -3.77 10.02 -5.26
C ASN A 89 -4.81 11.07 -4.89
N ASN A 90 -5.74 11.34 -5.80
CA ASN A 90 -6.75 12.34 -5.51
C ASN A 90 -7.64 11.94 -4.32
N ASP A 91 -7.95 10.68 -4.20
CA ASP A 91 -8.75 10.25 -3.07
C ASP A 91 -7.97 10.39 -1.77
N ILE A 92 -6.68 10.12 -1.81
CA ILE A 92 -5.86 10.28 -0.63
C ILE A 92 -5.84 11.75 -0.20
N LEU A 93 -5.71 12.65 -1.17
CA LEU A 93 -5.61 14.07 -0.85
C LEU A 93 -6.94 14.70 -0.50
N LEU A 94 -8.00 14.28 -1.15
CA LEU A 94 -9.29 14.92 -0.97
C LEU A 94 -10.27 14.16 -0.09
N ARG A 95 -10.05 12.88 0.11
CA ARG A 95 -10.93 12.08 0.93
C ARG A 95 -10.09 11.29 1.92
N THR A 96 -9.19 11.97 2.57
CA THR A 96 -8.23 11.33 3.44
C THR A 96 -8.90 10.47 4.51
N ASP A 97 -9.96 10.98 5.14
CA ASP A 97 -10.61 10.21 6.19
C ASP A 97 -11.18 8.90 5.67
N ALA A 98 -11.77 8.92 4.50
CA ALA A 98 -12.33 7.70 3.93
C ALA A 98 -11.23 6.69 3.61
N VAL A 99 -10.09 7.17 3.11
CA VAL A 99 -8.98 6.30 2.80
C VAL A 99 -8.43 5.68 4.10
N LEU A 100 -8.25 6.49 5.13
CA LEU A 100 -7.73 5.98 6.39
C LEU A 100 -8.69 4.98 7.02
N GLU A 101 -9.99 5.23 6.87
CA GLU A 101 -10.96 4.31 7.39
C GLU A 101 -10.92 2.97 6.68
N ALA A 102 -10.71 2.99 5.36
CA ALA A 102 -10.59 1.76 4.61
C ALA A 102 -9.35 0.97 5.03
N ILE A 103 -8.25 1.67 5.29
CA ILE A 103 -7.04 1.01 5.73
C ILE A 103 -7.27 0.39 7.12
N TRP A 104 -7.89 1.16 8.01
CA TRP A 104 -8.16 0.67 9.35
C TRP A 104 -9.05 -0.57 9.30
N ALA A 105 -10.08 -0.55 8.47
CA ALA A 105 -10.96 -1.70 8.34
C ALA A 105 -10.20 -2.93 7.82
N ALA A 106 -9.29 -2.72 6.87
CA ALA A 106 -8.52 -3.84 6.33
C ALA A 106 -7.58 -4.42 7.39
N LEU A 107 -7.04 -3.58 8.26
CA LEU A 107 -6.16 -4.08 9.30
C LEU A 107 -6.92 -4.93 10.31
N HIS A 108 -8.19 -4.66 10.50
CA HIS A 108 -8.98 -5.41 11.45
C HIS A 108 -9.85 -6.48 10.83
N ALA A 109 -9.72 -6.65 9.54
CA ALA A 109 -10.51 -7.65 8.90
C ALA A 109 -9.86 -8.96 9.17
N GLN A 110 -10.44 -9.83 9.66
CA GLN A 110 -9.82 -10.95 9.96
C GLN A 110 -9.53 -11.82 9.14
N SER A 111 -9.70 -12.14 8.61
CA SER A 111 -9.36 -12.88 7.78
C SER A 111 -9.01 -14.01 7.51
N PRO A 112 -8.41 -14.37 7.77
CA PRO A 112 -7.78 -15.42 7.43
C PRO A 112 -8.56 -16.45 6.91
N THR A 113 -9.29 -16.92 7.51
CA THR A 113 -9.88 -17.94 7.06
C THR A 113 -10.81 -17.64 6.06
N SER A 114 -11.00 -16.52 5.82
CA SER A 114 -11.94 -16.21 5.01
C SER A 114 -11.63 -16.52 3.70
N PRO A 115 -12.24 -17.16 3.08
CA PRO A 115 -11.87 -17.51 1.84
C PRO A 115 -12.13 -16.50 0.90
N LEU A 116 -12.70 -15.64 1.16
CA LEU A 116 -12.91 -14.77 0.35
C LEU A 116 -12.07 -14.26 -0.32
N THR A 117 -12.03 -13.95 -0.97
CA THR A 117 -11.39 -13.43 -1.74
C THR A 117 -10.67 -12.58 -1.70
N PRO A 118 -10.08 -12.47 -1.91
CA PRO A 118 -9.14 -11.80 -1.84
C PRO A 118 -9.01 -10.74 -2.55
N THR A 119 -9.03 -10.40 -3.05
CA THR A 119 -8.70 -9.54 -3.78
C THR A 119 -9.00 -8.44 -3.67
N GLN A 120 -9.28 -8.14 -3.40
CA GLN A 120 -9.53 -7.13 -3.33
C GLN A 120 -8.96 -6.03 -3.42
N VAL A 121 -8.84 -5.51 -4.17
CA VAL A 121 -8.29 -4.43 -4.37
C VAL A 121 -9.32 -3.53 -4.32
N VAL A 122 -9.39 -2.78 -3.52
CA VAL A 122 -10.35 -1.99 -3.43
C VAL A 122 -10.02 -0.84 -3.96
N THR A 123 -10.33 -0.34 -4.78
CA THR A 123 -9.84 0.70 -5.26
C THR A 123 -10.57 1.71 -5.13
N LYS A 124 -10.45 2.39 -5.01
CA LYS A 124 -10.86 3.42 -5.13
C LYS A 124 -12.03 3.74 -5.26
N ASP A 125 -12.49 3.94 -5.30
CA ASP A 125 -13.53 4.39 -5.51
C ASP A 125 -14.09 4.68 -4.79
#